data_5b09165fd3a325c28439f25d9ced6a69
#
_entry.id   5b09165fd3a325c28439f25d9ced6a69
#
_cell.length_a   1.000
_cell.length_b   1.000
_cell.length_c   1.000
_cell.angle_alpha   90.00
_cell.angle_beta   90.00
_cell.angle_gamma   90.00
#
_symmetry.space_group_name_H-M   'P 1'
#
loop_
_entity.id
_entity.type
_entity.pdbx_description
1 polymer ?
#
loop_
_entity_poly.entity_id
_entity_poly.type
_entity_poly.pdbx_seq_one_letter_code
_entity_poly.pdbx_strand_id
1 'polypeptide(L)'
;MQFSSVKSLAFIIVSLPFYLHSEITGDLRVCALMVEFKEDNKQSTTGNGKFLSSIEGIDCESYHIDPPPHDGAYFHSQLKATDSYFRSVSYDEFGIDTISSIIIPIDNSPYELPYEMSHYYPYGQDSIADKRLTELYIHSLEAAYGQDAVNFSSYDLIIVFHAGIGQDFSLPFLDPTPED
;
A
#
# COMPACT_ATOMS: atom_id res chain seq x y z
N MET A 1 45.98 55.29 -42.74
CA MET A 1 45.57 53.90 -42.53
C MET A 1 45.00 53.76 -41.12
N GLN A 2 43.64 53.73 -41.00
CA GLN A 2 42.96 53.63 -39.72
C GLN A 2 42.44 52.22 -39.62
N PHE A 3 42.90 51.45 -38.62
CA PHE A 3 42.38 50.13 -38.31
C PHE A 3 41.21 50.31 -37.38
N SER A 4 40.02 49.96 -37.90
CA SER A 4 38.78 49.84 -37.10
C SER A 4 38.81 48.56 -36.32
N SER A 5 38.73 48.65 -34.96
CA SER A 5 38.65 47.55 -34.03
C SER A 5 37.23 47.08 -33.96
N VAL A 6 36.94 45.87 -34.47
CA VAL A 6 35.66 45.19 -34.31
C VAL A 6 35.66 44.53 -32.95
N LYS A 7 34.83 45.06 -32.02
CA LYS A 7 34.58 44.42 -30.73
C LYS A 7 33.57 43.27 -30.93
N SER A 8 34.07 42.03 -30.88
CA SER A 8 33.21 40.84 -30.84
C SER A 8 32.52 40.77 -29.49
N LEU A 9 31.19 40.92 -29.51
CA LEU A 9 30.34 40.70 -28.37
C LEU A 9 29.99 39.18 -28.28
N ALA A 10 30.64 38.46 -27.38
CA ALA A 10 30.33 37.06 -27.15
C ALA A 10 29.05 36.97 -26.29
N PHE A 11 27.96 36.51 -26.86
CA PHE A 11 26.75 36.14 -26.13
C PHE A 11 26.97 34.77 -25.48
N ILE A 12 27.09 34.73 -24.14
CA ILE A 12 27.07 33.49 -23.37
C ILE A 12 25.60 33.16 -23.13
N ILE A 13 25.07 32.19 -23.89
CA ILE A 13 23.76 31.58 -23.63
C ILE A 13 23.96 30.59 -22.47
N VAL A 14 23.60 31.00 -21.26
CA VAL A 14 23.50 30.08 -20.12
C VAL A 14 22.22 29.29 -20.30
N SER A 15 22.32 28.09 -20.84
CA SER A 15 21.23 27.12 -20.84
C SER A 15 21.05 26.57 -19.41
N LEU A 16 20.11 27.13 -18.66
CA LEU A 16 19.66 26.54 -17.44
C LEU A 16 18.90 25.24 -17.81
N PRO A 17 19.31 24.08 -17.28
CA PRO A 17 18.55 22.88 -17.47
C PRO A 17 17.21 23.07 -16.72
N PHE A 18 16.13 23.25 -17.45
CA PHE A 18 14.79 23.09 -16.91
C PHE A 18 14.63 21.60 -16.60
N TYR A 19 14.81 21.24 -15.35
CA TYR A 19 14.30 19.95 -14.84
C TYR A 19 12.78 20.08 -14.84
N LEU A 20 12.13 19.50 -15.84
CA LEU A 20 10.70 19.24 -15.80
C LEU A 20 10.51 18.16 -14.72
N HIS A 21 10.32 18.57 -13.48
CA HIS A 21 9.75 17.71 -12.48
C HIS A 21 8.27 17.54 -12.88
N SER A 22 7.90 16.33 -13.24
CA SER A 22 6.49 15.97 -13.31
C SER A 22 6.00 15.95 -11.88
N GLU A 23 5.43 17.05 -11.42
CA GLU A 23 4.74 17.09 -10.15
C GLU A 23 3.45 16.26 -10.29
N ILE A 24 3.30 15.27 -9.42
CA ILE A 24 2.03 14.55 -9.31
C ILE A 24 1.13 15.47 -8.49
N THR A 25 0.06 15.95 -9.11
CA THR A 25 -0.93 16.82 -8.48
C THR A 25 -2.33 16.22 -8.61
N GLY A 26 -3.23 16.65 -7.73
CA GLY A 26 -4.63 16.22 -7.72
C GLY A 26 -4.90 15.07 -6.74
N ASP A 27 -6.16 14.67 -6.69
CA ASP A 27 -6.64 13.68 -5.75
C ASP A 27 -6.85 12.32 -6.45
N LEU A 28 -6.27 11.26 -5.89
CA LEU A 28 -6.43 9.90 -6.39
C LEU A 28 -7.70 9.26 -5.82
N ARG A 29 -8.46 8.60 -6.68
CA ARG A 29 -9.53 7.68 -6.28
C ARG A 29 -8.94 6.30 -6.04
N VAL A 30 -9.13 5.78 -4.84
CA VAL A 30 -8.56 4.52 -4.40
C VAL A 30 -9.64 3.44 -4.33
N CYS A 31 -9.34 2.26 -4.86
CA CYS A 31 -10.04 1.03 -4.55
C CYS A 31 -9.15 0.21 -3.61
N ALA A 32 -9.56 0.06 -2.36
CA ALA A 32 -8.82 -0.71 -1.38
C ALA A 32 -9.52 -2.04 -1.13
N LEU A 33 -8.77 -3.13 -1.25
CA LEU A 33 -9.23 -4.51 -1.10
C LEU A 33 -8.86 -5.00 0.29
N MET A 34 -9.81 -5.60 1.01
CA MET A 34 -9.53 -6.34 2.24
C MET A 34 -9.41 -7.82 1.90
N VAL A 35 -8.24 -8.41 2.13
CA VAL A 35 -7.97 -9.81 1.81
C VAL A 35 -7.47 -10.59 3.01
N GLU A 36 -7.88 -11.83 3.11
CA GLU A 36 -7.43 -12.80 4.09
C GLU A 36 -6.83 -14.01 3.40
N PHE A 37 -6.04 -14.73 4.14
CA PHE A 37 -5.46 -15.99 3.67
C PHE A 37 -6.28 -17.18 4.15
N LYS A 38 -6.04 -18.36 3.57
CA LYS A 38 -6.45 -19.59 4.23
C LYS A 38 -5.79 -19.69 5.59
N GLU A 39 -6.56 -20.14 6.56
CA GLU A 39 -6.08 -20.25 7.92
C GLU A 39 -4.87 -21.20 8.01
N ASP A 40 -3.82 -20.75 8.67
CA ASP A 40 -2.68 -21.57 9.02
C ASP A 40 -2.16 -21.22 10.42
N ASN A 41 -1.33 -22.10 10.97
CA ASN A 41 -0.68 -21.92 12.26
C ASN A 41 0.83 -22.15 12.12
N LYS A 42 1.42 -21.77 10.99
CA LYS A 42 2.84 -21.95 10.74
C LYS A 42 3.63 -20.91 11.51
N GLN A 43 4.73 -21.35 12.07
CA GLN A 43 5.63 -20.46 12.84
C GLN A 43 6.23 -19.33 11.97
N SER A 44 6.28 -19.52 10.64
CA SER A 44 6.81 -18.54 9.70
C SER A 44 5.79 -17.47 9.28
N THR A 45 4.59 -17.46 9.87
CA THR A 45 3.55 -16.47 9.55
C THR A 45 3.04 -15.81 10.82
N THR A 46 2.72 -14.52 10.74
CA THR A 46 2.11 -13.78 11.85
C THR A 46 0.62 -14.05 11.93
N GLY A 47 0.15 -14.42 13.13
CA GLY A 47 -1.26 -14.76 13.33
C GLY A 47 -1.68 -16.04 12.59
N ASN A 48 -2.94 -16.10 12.21
CA ASN A 48 -3.53 -17.26 11.53
C ASN A 48 -3.99 -16.96 10.09
N GLY A 49 -3.61 -15.80 9.55
CA GLY A 49 -4.02 -15.37 8.22
C GLY A 49 -5.38 -14.67 8.15
N LYS A 50 -6.00 -14.36 9.29
CA LYS A 50 -7.29 -13.70 9.39
C LYS A 50 -7.18 -12.32 10.05
N PHE A 51 -8.06 -11.41 9.66
CA PHE A 51 -8.20 -10.14 10.37
C PHE A 51 -8.84 -10.33 11.75
N LEU A 52 -8.45 -9.48 12.67
CA LEU A 52 -9.07 -9.41 13.98
C LEU A 52 -10.39 -8.64 13.88
N SER A 53 -11.52 -9.32 14.04
CA SER A 53 -12.86 -8.75 13.84
C SER A 53 -13.46 -8.14 15.11
N SER A 54 -12.93 -8.46 16.29
CA SER A 54 -13.48 -7.96 17.57
C SER A 54 -12.39 -7.79 18.63
N ILE A 55 -12.71 -6.98 19.65
CA ILE A 55 -11.89 -6.78 20.84
C ILE A 55 -12.08 -7.93 21.85
N GLU A 56 -13.06 -8.80 21.64
CA GLU A 56 -13.36 -9.88 22.58
C GLU A 56 -12.20 -10.86 22.71
N GLY A 57 -11.77 -11.12 23.95
CA GLY A 57 -10.65 -12.02 24.24
C GLY A 57 -9.26 -11.40 24.12
N ILE A 58 -9.17 -10.11 23.79
CA ILE A 58 -7.90 -9.40 23.82
C ILE A 58 -7.60 -9.01 25.28
N ASP A 59 -6.47 -9.52 25.78
CA ASP A 59 -5.95 -9.12 27.07
C ASP A 59 -5.47 -7.67 26.99
N CYS A 60 -6.05 -6.78 27.79
CA CYS A 60 -5.64 -5.37 27.87
C CYS A 60 -4.19 -5.21 28.36
N GLU A 61 -3.59 -6.22 28.92
CA GLU A 61 -2.18 -6.24 29.33
C GLU A 61 -1.25 -6.65 28.19
N SER A 62 -1.78 -7.26 27.11
CA SER A 62 -1.01 -7.59 25.93
C SER A 62 -0.84 -6.36 25.03
N TYR A 63 0.36 -6.17 24.54
CA TYR A 63 0.63 -5.09 23.58
C TYR A 63 0.07 -5.47 22.20
N HIS A 64 -0.80 -4.65 21.68
CA HIS A 64 -1.30 -4.78 20.33
C HIS A 64 -0.82 -3.57 19.52
N ILE A 65 -0.09 -3.82 18.46
CA ILE A 65 0.39 -2.77 17.55
C ILE A 65 -0.80 -2.10 16.89
N ASP A 66 -1.80 -2.91 16.57
CA ASP A 66 -2.92 -2.53 15.73
C ASP A 66 -4.20 -3.15 16.31
N PRO A 67 -4.95 -2.38 17.12
CA PRO A 67 -6.10 -2.90 17.81
C PRO A 67 -7.28 -3.13 16.84
N PRO A 68 -8.03 -4.25 16.98
CA PRO A 68 -9.24 -4.50 16.23
C PRO A 68 -10.37 -3.52 16.61
N PRO A 69 -11.47 -3.46 15.79
CA PRO A 69 -11.74 -4.35 14.66
C PRO A 69 -11.04 -3.87 13.37
N HIS A 70 -10.54 -4.80 12.56
CA HIS A 70 -10.02 -4.52 11.24
C HIS A 70 -11.13 -4.64 10.19
N ASP A 71 -11.94 -3.61 10.11
CA ASP A 71 -13.09 -3.52 9.21
C ASP A 71 -12.95 -2.38 8.19
N GLY A 72 -13.96 -2.18 7.34
CA GLY A 72 -13.95 -1.12 6.34
C GLY A 72 -13.82 0.29 6.94
N ALA A 73 -14.35 0.53 8.15
CA ALA A 73 -14.22 1.82 8.83
C ALA A 73 -12.78 2.06 9.31
N TYR A 74 -12.13 1.01 9.81
CA TYR A 74 -10.72 1.03 10.16
C TYR A 74 -9.87 1.37 8.94
N PHE A 75 -9.98 0.63 7.85
CA PHE A 75 -9.19 0.87 6.64
C PHE A 75 -9.49 2.21 5.97
N HIS A 76 -10.74 2.67 6.03
CA HIS A 76 -11.08 4.02 5.59
C HIS A 76 -10.36 5.11 6.41
N SER A 77 -10.17 4.87 7.71
CA SER A 77 -9.40 5.77 8.57
C SER A 77 -7.91 5.78 8.20
N GLN A 78 -7.36 4.65 7.76
CA GLN A 78 -5.99 4.58 7.23
C GLN A 78 -5.85 5.41 5.93
N LEU A 79 -6.83 5.33 5.02
CA LEU A 79 -6.82 6.18 3.82
C LEU A 79 -6.88 7.67 4.16
N LYS A 80 -7.69 8.07 5.15
CA LYS A 80 -7.75 9.46 5.62
C LYS A 80 -6.42 9.93 6.24
N ALA A 81 -5.77 9.07 7.00
CA ALA A 81 -4.46 9.38 7.56
C ALA A 81 -3.41 9.56 6.44
N THR A 82 -3.45 8.69 5.43
CA THR A 82 -2.59 8.76 4.24
C THR A 82 -2.87 10.03 3.44
N ASP A 83 -4.13 10.40 3.23
CA ASP A 83 -4.52 11.67 2.60
C ASP A 83 -3.94 12.86 3.35
N SER A 84 -4.13 12.90 4.67
CA SER A 84 -3.63 13.98 5.51
C SER A 84 -2.10 14.12 5.44
N TYR A 85 -1.40 12.99 5.37
CA TYR A 85 0.05 12.97 5.18
C TYR A 85 0.45 13.57 3.83
N PHE A 86 -0.14 13.09 2.73
CA PHE A 86 0.21 13.58 1.40
C PHE A 86 -0.12 15.06 1.21
N ARG A 87 -1.28 15.52 1.68
CA ARG A 87 -1.63 16.94 1.66
C ARG A 87 -0.62 17.79 2.43
N SER A 88 -0.20 17.32 3.59
CA SER A 88 0.78 18.05 4.42
C SER A 88 2.14 18.19 3.72
N VAL A 89 2.66 17.13 3.09
CA VAL A 89 3.99 17.15 2.47
C VAL A 89 3.99 17.76 1.07
N SER A 90 2.85 17.82 0.40
CA SER A 90 2.67 18.40 -0.93
C SER A 90 2.10 19.81 -0.92
N TYR A 91 1.88 20.41 0.25
CA TYR A 91 1.20 21.71 0.39
C TYR A 91 -0.19 21.74 -0.26
N ASP A 92 -0.99 20.68 -0.04
CA ASP A 92 -2.32 20.44 -0.61
C ASP A 92 -2.37 20.21 -2.13
N GLU A 93 -1.23 20.04 -2.79
CA GLU A 93 -1.19 19.78 -4.24
C GLU A 93 -1.55 18.34 -4.62
N PHE A 94 -1.40 17.39 -3.67
CA PHE A 94 -1.68 15.98 -3.88
C PHE A 94 -2.36 15.34 -2.67
N GLY A 95 -3.34 14.46 -2.92
CA GLY A 95 -4.07 13.75 -1.87
C GLY A 95 -4.83 12.54 -2.37
N ILE A 96 -5.74 12.05 -1.51
CA ILE A 96 -6.68 10.97 -1.82
C ILE A 96 -8.10 11.53 -1.74
N ASP A 97 -8.90 11.33 -2.79
CA ASP A 97 -10.35 11.57 -2.72
C ASP A 97 -11.00 10.49 -1.85
N THR A 98 -10.99 10.70 -0.54
CA THR A 98 -11.54 9.75 0.43
C THR A 98 -13.06 9.61 0.36
N ILE A 99 -13.76 10.48 -0.40
CA ILE A 99 -15.21 10.40 -0.60
C ILE A 99 -15.55 9.45 -1.74
N SER A 100 -14.81 9.54 -2.86
CA SER A 100 -15.02 8.69 -4.04
C SER A 100 -14.18 7.40 -4.00
N SER A 101 -13.27 7.26 -3.03
CA SER A 101 -12.54 6.03 -2.76
C SER A 101 -13.42 5.01 -2.04
N ILE A 102 -13.12 3.73 -2.23
CA ILE A 102 -13.92 2.63 -1.69
C ILE A 102 -13.05 1.60 -0.98
N ILE A 103 -13.56 1.07 0.11
CA ILE A 103 -13.04 -0.14 0.76
C ILE A 103 -13.99 -1.28 0.42
N ILE A 104 -13.47 -2.38 -0.05
CA ILE A 104 -14.27 -3.56 -0.42
C ILE A 104 -13.68 -4.85 0.17
N PRO A 105 -14.51 -5.84 0.49
CA PRO A 105 -15.98 -5.88 0.36
C PRO A 105 -16.71 -4.91 1.31
N ILE A 106 -17.84 -4.38 0.86
CA ILE A 106 -18.63 -3.39 1.63
C ILE A 106 -19.27 -4.01 2.87
N ASP A 107 -19.53 -5.30 2.85
CA ASP A 107 -20.12 -6.06 3.96
C ASP A 107 -19.11 -6.44 5.05
N ASN A 108 -17.84 -6.00 4.91
CA ASN A 108 -16.73 -6.33 5.81
C ASN A 108 -16.39 -7.83 5.87
N SER A 109 -16.72 -8.60 4.83
CA SER A 109 -16.29 -10.00 4.69
C SER A 109 -15.08 -10.10 3.79
N PRO A 110 -13.84 -10.06 4.31
CA PRO A 110 -12.64 -10.01 3.48
C PRO A 110 -12.58 -11.13 2.44
N TYR A 111 -12.00 -10.85 1.28
CA TYR A 111 -11.81 -11.89 0.26
C TYR A 111 -10.81 -12.91 0.73
N GLU A 112 -11.21 -14.18 0.83
CA GLU A 112 -10.28 -15.26 1.14
C GLU A 112 -9.46 -15.63 -0.10
N LEU A 113 -8.14 -15.51 0.01
CA LEU A 113 -7.21 -15.89 -1.03
C LEU A 113 -7.04 -17.42 -1.13
N PRO A 114 -6.62 -17.95 -2.29
CA PRO A 114 -6.57 -19.39 -2.53
C PRO A 114 -5.54 -20.15 -1.70
N TYR A 115 -4.58 -19.47 -1.08
CA TYR A 115 -3.49 -20.09 -0.33
C TYR A 115 -3.31 -19.46 1.05
N GLU A 116 -2.54 -20.13 1.89
CA GLU A 116 -2.06 -19.66 3.18
C GLU A 116 -1.06 -18.50 3.01
N MET A 117 -0.84 -17.70 4.05
CA MET A 117 0.11 -16.59 4.04
C MET A 117 1.52 -17.03 3.65
N SER A 118 1.98 -18.16 4.15
CA SER A 118 3.30 -18.74 3.86
C SER A 118 3.56 -19.04 2.37
N HIS A 119 2.50 -19.18 1.56
CA HIS A 119 2.65 -19.31 0.13
C HIS A 119 3.10 -18.00 -0.53
N TYR A 120 2.54 -16.90 -0.07
CA TYR A 120 2.82 -15.57 -0.63
C TYR A 120 4.14 -14.98 -0.10
N TYR A 121 4.53 -15.38 1.10
CA TYR A 121 5.83 -15.08 1.67
C TYR A 121 6.53 -16.37 2.12
N PRO A 122 7.19 -17.06 1.21
CA PRO A 122 7.95 -18.27 1.53
C PRO A 122 9.27 -17.88 2.19
N TYR A 123 9.28 -17.89 3.50
CA TYR A 123 10.41 -17.56 4.34
C TYR A 123 11.74 -18.18 3.84
N GLY A 124 12.81 -17.39 3.77
CA GLY A 124 14.14 -17.83 3.33
C GLY A 124 14.22 -18.16 1.82
N GLN A 125 13.28 -17.75 1.00
CA GLN A 125 13.27 -18.02 -0.44
C GLN A 125 13.18 -16.75 -1.28
N ASP A 126 14.10 -15.83 -1.11
CA ASP A 126 14.11 -14.51 -1.77
C ASP A 126 13.99 -14.58 -3.29
N SER A 127 14.54 -15.65 -3.91
CA SER A 127 14.51 -15.83 -5.37
C SER A 127 13.11 -15.93 -5.98
N ILE A 128 12.09 -16.21 -5.17
CA ILE A 128 10.70 -16.29 -5.61
C ILE A 128 9.78 -15.28 -4.93
N ALA A 129 10.31 -14.46 -4.02
CA ALA A 129 9.53 -13.49 -3.24
C ALA A 129 8.74 -12.53 -4.13
N ASP A 130 9.39 -11.91 -5.13
CA ASP A 130 8.72 -10.98 -6.07
C ASP A 130 7.59 -11.66 -6.85
N LYS A 131 7.79 -12.91 -7.24
CA LYS A 131 6.75 -13.68 -7.92
C LYS A 131 5.56 -13.92 -6.99
N ARG A 132 5.81 -14.28 -5.73
CA ARG A 132 4.76 -14.53 -4.75
C ARG A 132 3.99 -13.27 -4.37
N LEU A 133 4.67 -12.15 -4.26
CA LEU A 133 4.03 -10.84 -4.07
C LEU A 133 3.15 -10.46 -5.26
N THR A 134 3.62 -10.73 -6.48
CA THR A 134 2.80 -10.54 -7.69
C THR A 134 1.57 -11.45 -7.68
N GLU A 135 1.71 -12.72 -7.29
CA GLU A 135 0.58 -13.65 -7.14
C GLU A 135 -0.43 -13.17 -6.08
N LEU A 136 0.04 -12.62 -4.96
CA LEU A 136 -0.83 -12.01 -3.94
C LEU A 136 -1.73 -10.94 -4.56
N TYR A 137 -1.11 -10.02 -5.31
CA TYR A 137 -1.85 -8.93 -5.95
C TYR A 137 -2.85 -9.43 -6.99
N ILE A 138 -2.43 -10.36 -7.87
CA ILE A 138 -3.30 -10.95 -8.90
C ILE A 138 -4.49 -11.66 -8.25
N HIS A 139 -4.26 -12.54 -7.28
CA HIS A 139 -5.33 -13.28 -6.60
C HIS A 139 -6.30 -12.35 -5.86
N SER A 140 -5.81 -11.24 -5.30
CA SER A 140 -6.66 -10.22 -4.68
C SER A 140 -7.61 -9.58 -5.70
N LEU A 141 -7.11 -9.22 -6.88
CA LEU A 141 -7.93 -8.66 -7.96
C LEU A 141 -8.93 -9.69 -8.50
N GLU A 142 -8.50 -10.93 -8.70
CA GLU A 142 -9.36 -12.03 -9.18
C GLU A 142 -10.49 -12.32 -8.19
N ALA A 143 -10.20 -12.34 -6.88
CA ALA A 143 -11.20 -12.55 -5.85
C ALA A 143 -12.24 -11.42 -5.84
N ALA A 144 -11.80 -10.17 -5.86
CA ALA A 144 -12.70 -9.00 -5.89
C ALA A 144 -13.52 -8.94 -7.19
N TYR A 145 -12.93 -9.24 -8.34
CA TYR A 145 -13.66 -9.30 -9.61
C TYR A 145 -14.67 -10.44 -9.63
N GLY A 146 -14.28 -11.61 -9.13
CA GLY A 146 -15.14 -12.82 -9.15
C GLY A 146 -16.33 -12.71 -8.21
N GLN A 147 -16.20 -12.04 -7.07
CA GLN A 147 -17.26 -11.91 -6.08
C GLN A 147 -18.13 -10.67 -6.29
N ASP A 148 -17.53 -9.51 -6.56
CA ASP A 148 -18.23 -8.22 -6.62
C ASP A 148 -18.22 -7.55 -7.99
N ALA A 149 -17.65 -8.20 -9.01
CA ALA A 149 -17.53 -7.69 -10.38
C ALA A 149 -16.94 -6.27 -10.46
N VAL A 150 -15.92 -6.01 -9.64
CA VAL A 150 -15.32 -4.68 -9.47
C VAL A 150 -14.77 -4.13 -10.79
N ASN A 151 -15.15 -2.91 -11.14
CA ASN A 151 -14.56 -2.19 -12.26
C ASN A 151 -13.34 -1.38 -11.82
N PHE A 152 -12.18 -2.00 -11.83
CA PHE A 152 -10.94 -1.36 -11.41
C PHE A 152 -10.53 -0.15 -12.25
N SER A 153 -10.97 -0.04 -13.52
CA SER A 153 -10.67 1.11 -14.38
C SER A 153 -11.30 2.43 -13.93
N SER A 154 -12.20 2.37 -12.94
CA SER A 154 -12.82 3.55 -12.34
C SER A 154 -11.94 4.20 -11.25
N TYR A 155 -10.82 3.61 -10.91
CA TYR A 155 -9.93 4.05 -9.82
C TYR A 155 -8.54 4.31 -10.36
N ASP A 156 -7.84 5.25 -9.70
CA ASP A 156 -6.50 5.67 -10.09
C ASP A 156 -5.43 4.81 -9.39
N LEU A 157 -5.78 4.25 -8.22
CA LEU A 157 -4.89 3.41 -7.40
C LEU A 157 -5.67 2.24 -6.79
N ILE A 158 -5.02 1.09 -6.74
CA ILE A 158 -5.54 -0.09 -6.03
C ILE A 158 -4.59 -0.39 -4.88
N ILE A 159 -5.15 -0.51 -3.68
CA ILE A 159 -4.43 -0.88 -2.46
C ILE A 159 -4.95 -2.24 -1.99
N VAL A 160 -4.07 -3.12 -1.53
CA VAL A 160 -4.43 -4.39 -0.91
C VAL A 160 -4.06 -4.33 0.57
N PHE A 161 -5.06 -4.38 1.43
CA PHE A 161 -4.89 -4.60 2.85
C PHE A 161 -5.01 -6.10 3.10
N HIS A 162 -3.97 -6.72 3.60
CA HIS A 162 -3.96 -8.14 3.92
C HIS A 162 -3.88 -8.39 5.42
N ALA A 163 -4.39 -9.51 5.88
CA ALA A 163 -4.23 -9.94 7.26
C ALA A 163 -2.78 -10.28 7.57
N GLY A 164 -2.36 -10.07 8.81
CA GLY A 164 -0.99 -10.27 9.25
C GLY A 164 -0.09 -9.04 9.13
N ILE A 165 1.12 -9.15 9.63
CA ILE A 165 2.11 -8.06 9.63
C ILE A 165 2.85 -8.06 8.29
N GLY A 166 3.17 -6.87 7.77
CA GLY A 166 3.93 -6.72 6.54
C GLY A 166 5.39 -7.18 6.73
N GLN A 167 5.97 -7.68 5.66
CA GLN A 167 7.36 -8.18 5.61
C GLN A 167 8.42 -7.16 6.06
N ASP A 168 8.14 -5.88 5.86
CA ASP A 168 9.02 -4.76 6.21
C ASP A 168 8.99 -4.39 7.70
N PHE A 169 8.13 -5.07 8.46
CA PHE A 169 7.95 -4.84 9.88
C PHE A 169 8.75 -5.86 10.70
N SER A 170 9.94 -5.47 11.12
CA SER A 170 10.84 -6.32 11.92
C SER A 170 11.06 -5.72 13.31
N LEU A 171 10.17 -6.06 14.24
CA LEU A 171 10.37 -5.79 15.66
C LEU A 171 10.38 -7.12 16.42
N PRO A 172 11.53 -7.57 16.97
CA PRO A 172 11.69 -8.92 17.54
C PRO A 172 10.70 -9.31 18.64
N PHE A 173 10.10 -8.32 19.29
CA PHE A 173 9.11 -8.55 20.36
C PHE A 173 7.66 -8.52 19.87
N LEU A 174 7.44 -8.19 18.59
CA LEU A 174 6.13 -8.06 17.99
C LEU A 174 5.97 -8.96 16.75
N ASP A 175 7.08 -9.34 16.14
CA ASP A 175 7.13 -10.24 15.02
C ASP A 175 7.49 -11.64 15.53
N PRO A 176 6.54 -12.59 15.55
CA PRO A 176 6.81 -13.95 15.96
C PRO A 176 7.50 -14.79 14.87
N THR A 177 7.77 -14.23 13.68
CA THR A 177 8.51 -14.95 12.66
C THR A 177 9.95 -15.19 13.13
N PRO A 178 10.55 -16.35 12.80
CA PRO A 178 11.95 -16.60 13.11
C PRO A 178 12.84 -15.54 12.44
N GLU A 179 13.83 -15.06 13.16
CA GLU A 179 14.88 -14.23 12.57
C GLU A 179 15.69 -15.05 11.55
N ASP A 180 16.13 -14.40 10.49
CA ASP A 180 17.03 -14.95 9.47
C ASP A 180 18.42 -15.28 10.03
#